data_7364a87a464e065eea1d3f1c3a43e12a
#
_entry.id   7364a87a464e065eea1d3f1c3a43e12a
#
_cell.length_a   1.000
_cell.length_b   1.000
_cell.length_c   1.000
_cell.angle_alpha   90.00
_cell.angle_beta   90.00
_cell.angle_gamma   90.00
#
_symmetry.space_group_name_H-M   'P 1'
#
loop_
_entity.id
_entity.type
_entity.pdbx_description
1 polymer ?
#
loop_
_entity_poly.entity_id
_entity_poly.type
_entity_poly.pdbx_seq_one_letter_code
_entity_poly.pdbx_strand_id
1 'polypeptide(L)'
;LGNYNFILLFGDNNILESSKRNVDIFVAAITGYAGLISTYSSIGNVKIIALANKESLVCAGPILLNKANKNNSNIIPIDSEHNTLFQILSGYKSDNISKMIITASGGPFRGYSIKSLNNVSPAEATAHPVWDMGKKISVDSATLMNKGLELIEAVYLFNISPEKINIIVHPESIVHGIIEFDDGSMSAGLSTPNMRTPISY
;
A
#
# COMPACT_ATOMS: atom_id res chain seq x y z
N LEU A 1 17.65 -30.83 -4.63
CA LEU A 1 16.44 -30.35 -3.97
C LEU A 1 16.26 -31.18 -2.71
N GLY A 2 16.46 -30.57 -1.53
CA GLY A 2 16.29 -31.25 -0.25
C GLY A 2 14.84 -31.70 -0.04
N ASN A 3 14.65 -32.75 0.74
CA ASN A 3 13.32 -33.20 1.18
C ASN A 3 12.75 -32.14 2.14
N TYR A 4 11.93 -31.23 1.61
CA TYR A 4 11.18 -30.30 2.43
C TYR A 4 9.82 -30.93 2.78
N ASN A 5 9.53 -31.04 4.06
CA ASN A 5 8.17 -31.35 4.52
C ASN A 5 7.34 -30.09 4.46
N PHE A 6 6.41 -29.98 3.50
CA PHE A 6 5.44 -28.89 3.46
C PHE A 6 4.04 -29.38 3.75
N ILE A 7 3.27 -28.51 4.39
CA ILE A 7 1.85 -28.73 4.63
C ILE A 7 1.09 -27.98 3.54
N LEU A 8 0.28 -28.69 2.77
CA LEU A 8 -0.56 -28.12 1.74
C LEU A 8 -1.96 -27.88 2.33
N LEU A 9 -2.42 -26.64 2.29
CA LEU A 9 -3.72 -26.21 2.80
C LEU A 9 -4.55 -25.62 1.66
N PHE A 10 -5.85 -25.93 1.63
CA PHE A 10 -6.77 -25.49 0.57
C PHE A 10 -8.02 -24.83 1.15
N GLY A 11 -8.56 -23.83 0.42
CA GLY A 11 -9.82 -23.16 0.73
C GLY A 11 -9.72 -22.13 1.84
N ASP A 12 -10.77 -21.36 2.01
CA ASP A 12 -10.79 -20.15 2.86
C ASP A 12 -10.47 -20.44 4.33
N ASN A 13 -10.97 -21.53 4.89
CA ASN A 13 -10.68 -21.92 6.26
C ASN A 13 -9.18 -22.22 6.47
N ASN A 14 -8.53 -22.79 5.48
CA ASN A 14 -7.12 -23.12 5.53
C ASN A 14 -6.21 -21.92 5.26
N ILE A 15 -6.67 -20.93 4.48
CA ILE A 15 -6.00 -19.61 4.38
C ILE A 15 -6.00 -18.94 5.75
N LEU A 16 -7.14 -18.96 6.44
CA LEU A 16 -7.25 -18.40 7.78
C LEU A 16 -6.38 -19.16 8.78
N GLU A 17 -6.35 -20.48 8.72
CA GLU A 17 -5.50 -21.31 9.58
C GLU A 17 -4.00 -21.03 9.33
N SER A 18 -3.59 -20.87 8.07
CA SER A 18 -2.20 -20.53 7.74
C SER A 18 -1.79 -19.16 8.30
N SER A 19 -2.71 -18.19 8.31
CA SER A 19 -2.44 -16.84 8.80
C SER A 19 -2.27 -16.76 10.32
N LYS A 20 -2.70 -17.78 11.07
CA LYS A 20 -2.56 -17.87 12.52
C LYS A 20 -1.24 -18.49 12.99
N ARG A 21 -0.40 -18.94 12.06
CA ARG A 21 0.87 -19.59 12.40
C ARG A 21 1.89 -18.58 12.91
N ASN A 22 2.71 -19.01 13.88
CA ASN A 22 3.82 -18.22 14.36
C ASN A 22 4.94 -18.20 13.31
N VAL A 23 5.18 -17.04 12.73
CA VAL A 23 6.27 -16.78 11.78
C VAL A 23 6.86 -15.40 12.08
N ASP A 24 8.07 -15.13 11.62
CA ASP A 24 8.69 -13.81 11.83
C ASP A 24 7.99 -12.74 10.99
N ILE A 25 7.67 -13.05 9.73
CA ILE A 25 7.05 -12.13 8.78
C ILE A 25 5.84 -12.79 8.13
N PHE A 26 4.71 -12.09 8.12
CA PHE A 26 3.52 -12.44 7.35
C PHE A 26 3.34 -11.46 6.20
N VAL A 27 3.31 -11.96 4.96
CA VAL A 27 3.07 -11.13 3.77
C VAL A 27 1.56 -11.11 3.48
N ALA A 28 0.92 -9.98 3.75
CA ALA A 28 -0.50 -9.73 3.51
C ALA A 28 -0.72 -9.22 2.09
N ALA A 29 -0.83 -10.12 1.10
CA ALA A 29 -0.91 -9.79 -0.32
C ALA A 29 -2.17 -10.32 -1.04
N ILE A 30 -3.18 -10.77 -0.30
CA ILE A 30 -4.48 -11.15 -0.89
C ILE A 30 -5.19 -9.87 -1.33
N THR A 31 -5.53 -9.76 -2.61
CA THR A 31 -6.13 -8.58 -3.21
C THR A 31 -7.55 -8.31 -2.72
N GLY A 32 -7.87 -7.04 -2.50
CA GLY A 32 -9.21 -6.58 -2.12
C GLY A 32 -9.55 -6.86 -0.65
N TYR A 33 -10.81 -6.65 -0.27
CA TYR A 33 -11.26 -6.84 1.11
C TYR A 33 -11.13 -8.29 1.63
N ALA A 34 -11.01 -9.25 0.73
CA ALA A 34 -10.81 -10.67 1.07
C ALA A 34 -9.54 -10.90 1.90
N GLY A 35 -8.52 -10.04 1.75
CA GLY A 35 -7.29 -10.09 2.55
C GLY A 35 -7.45 -9.63 4.00
N LEU A 36 -8.54 -8.95 4.35
CA LEU A 36 -8.74 -8.37 5.69
C LEU A 36 -8.70 -9.42 6.81
N ILE A 37 -9.43 -10.53 6.63
CA ILE A 37 -9.57 -11.54 7.69
C ILE A 37 -8.24 -12.25 7.97
N SER A 38 -7.48 -12.60 6.93
CA SER A 38 -6.16 -13.20 7.09
C SER A 38 -5.15 -12.23 7.72
N THR A 39 -5.16 -10.96 7.29
CA THR A 39 -4.35 -9.90 7.88
C THR A 39 -4.68 -9.70 9.36
N TYR A 40 -5.96 -9.58 9.71
CA TYR A 40 -6.40 -9.45 11.11
C TYR A 40 -5.99 -10.65 11.95
N SER A 41 -6.09 -11.87 11.40
CA SER A 41 -5.80 -13.12 12.12
C SER A 41 -4.30 -13.34 12.35
N SER A 42 -3.44 -12.79 11.49
CA SER A 42 -1.98 -12.87 11.66
C SER A 42 -1.46 -12.02 12.83
N ILE A 43 -2.17 -10.92 13.15
CA ILE A 43 -1.77 -10.00 14.22
C ILE A 43 -1.76 -10.71 15.57
N GLY A 44 -0.62 -10.68 16.25
CA GLY A 44 -0.35 -11.36 17.51
C GLY A 44 0.37 -12.70 17.36
N ASN A 45 0.45 -13.24 16.15
CA ASN A 45 1.20 -14.45 15.84
C ASN A 45 2.51 -14.15 15.08
N VAL A 46 2.71 -12.91 14.67
CA VAL A 46 3.86 -12.48 13.88
C VAL A 46 4.44 -11.17 14.41
N LYS A 47 5.76 -10.99 14.22
CA LYS A 47 6.44 -9.75 14.58
C LYS A 47 6.20 -8.65 13.53
N ILE A 48 6.22 -9.03 12.26
CA ILE A 48 6.11 -8.11 11.12
C ILE A 48 4.98 -8.56 10.20
N ILE A 49 4.12 -7.63 9.85
CA ILE A 49 3.13 -7.77 8.79
C ILE A 49 3.58 -6.89 7.63
N ALA A 50 4.08 -7.51 6.57
CA ALA A 50 4.42 -6.85 5.31
C ALA A 50 3.11 -6.64 4.53
N LEU A 51 2.54 -5.44 4.62
CA LEU A 51 1.19 -5.15 4.14
C LEU A 51 1.23 -4.61 2.70
N ALA A 52 0.89 -5.48 1.75
CA ALA A 52 0.63 -5.11 0.35
C ALA A 52 -0.88 -4.91 0.06
N ASN A 53 -1.75 -5.35 0.98
CA ASN A 53 -3.21 -5.21 0.87
C ASN A 53 -3.69 -3.93 1.56
N LYS A 54 -3.72 -2.82 0.82
CA LYS A 54 -4.18 -1.52 1.33
C LYS A 54 -5.65 -1.53 1.74
N GLU A 55 -6.48 -2.35 1.09
CA GLU A 55 -7.90 -2.46 1.38
C GLU A 55 -8.18 -2.88 2.83
N SER A 56 -7.29 -3.65 3.44
CA SER A 56 -7.42 -4.02 4.86
C SER A 56 -7.38 -2.79 5.78
N LEU A 57 -6.46 -1.84 5.54
CA LEU A 57 -6.42 -0.58 6.31
C LEU A 57 -7.59 0.34 5.96
N VAL A 58 -7.97 0.42 4.70
CA VAL A 58 -9.12 1.22 4.26
C VAL A 58 -10.40 0.74 4.95
N CYS A 59 -10.63 -0.58 5.01
CA CYS A 59 -11.84 -1.16 5.60
C CYS A 59 -11.83 -1.16 7.14
N ALA A 60 -10.68 -1.36 7.77
CA ALA A 60 -10.61 -1.63 9.21
C ALA A 60 -9.33 -1.06 9.87
N GLY A 61 -8.76 0.02 9.35
CA GLY A 61 -7.51 0.62 9.83
C GLY A 61 -7.42 0.77 11.35
N PRO A 62 -8.36 1.46 12.01
CA PRO A 62 -8.32 1.63 13.48
C PRO A 62 -8.32 0.31 14.25
N ILE A 63 -9.06 -0.69 13.77
CA ILE A 63 -9.15 -2.01 14.40
C ILE A 63 -7.84 -2.78 14.25
N LEU A 64 -7.27 -2.79 13.03
CA LEU A 64 -6.01 -3.46 12.73
C LEU A 64 -4.84 -2.85 13.51
N LEU A 65 -4.71 -1.52 13.47
CA LEU A 65 -3.63 -0.80 14.13
C LEU A 65 -3.70 -0.94 15.66
N ASN A 66 -4.89 -0.83 16.25
CA ASN A 66 -5.07 -1.04 17.69
C ASN A 66 -4.69 -2.48 18.09
N LYS A 67 -5.12 -3.48 17.32
CA LYS A 67 -4.74 -4.87 17.58
C LYS A 67 -3.24 -5.08 17.42
N ALA A 68 -2.62 -4.52 16.37
CA ALA A 68 -1.20 -4.62 16.12
C ALA A 68 -0.37 -4.02 17.27
N ASN A 69 -0.72 -2.82 17.73
CA ASN A 69 -0.07 -2.16 18.85
C ASN A 69 -0.20 -2.97 20.15
N LYS A 70 -1.38 -3.50 20.44
CA LYS A 70 -1.60 -4.32 21.66
C LYS A 70 -0.81 -5.64 21.66
N ASN A 71 -0.45 -6.15 20.49
CA ASN A 71 0.23 -7.43 20.35
C ASN A 71 1.70 -7.30 19.90
N ASN A 72 2.24 -6.09 19.85
CA ASN A 72 3.60 -5.80 19.39
C ASN A 72 3.90 -6.36 17.98
N SER A 73 2.90 -6.35 17.10
CA SER A 73 3.07 -6.68 15.69
C SER A 73 3.26 -5.38 14.88
N ASN A 74 4.36 -5.26 14.16
CA ASN A 74 4.65 -4.09 13.34
C ASN A 74 4.04 -4.24 11.95
N ILE A 75 3.30 -3.24 11.49
CA ILE A 75 2.78 -3.18 10.12
C ILE A 75 3.75 -2.35 9.29
N ILE A 76 4.33 -2.96 8.26
CA ILE A 76 5.22 -2.32 7.28
C ILE A 76 4.50 -2.29 5.95
N PRO A 77 4.26 -1.11 5.34
CA PRO A 77 3.62 -1.03 4.04
C PRO A 77 4.56 -1.50 2.94
N ILE A 78 4.00 -2.24 1.97
CA ILE A 78 4.72 -2.69 0.76
C ILE A 78 4.33 -1.84 -0.46
N ASP A 79 3.19 -1.15 -0.42
CA ASP A 79 2.85 -0.16 -1.43
C ASP A 79 4.01 0.82 -1.63
N SER A 80 4.37 1.15 -2.88
CA SER A 80 5.63 1.87 -3.16
C SER A 80 5.67 3.27 -2.56
N GLU A 81 4.55 3.96 -2.60
CA GLU A 81 4.42 5.31 -2.06
C GLU A 81 4.47 5.30 -0.53
N HIS A 82 3.69 4.41 0.10
CA HIS A 82 3.65 4.30 1.56
C HIS A 82 4.95 3.75 2.13
N ASN A 83 5.58 2.79 1.48
CA ASN A 83 6.88 2.28 1.88
C ASN A 83 7.93 3.40 1.86
N THR A 84 7.94 4.21 0.81
CA THR A 84 8.82 5.38 0.69
C THR A 84 8.61 6.37 1.85
N LEU A 85 7.37 6.73 2.12
CA LEU A 85 7.03 7.64 3.21
C LEU A 85 7.38 7.03 4.58
N PHE A 86 7.15 5.73 4.75
CA PHE A 86 7.52 4.98 5.96
C PHE A 86 9.04 5.01 6.20
N GLN A 87 9.84 4.81 5.15
CA GLN A 87 11.30 4.89 5.24
C GLN A 87 11.78 6.29 5.64
N ILE A 88 11.23 7.33 5.02
CA ILE A 88 11.56 8.72 5.36
C ILE A 88 11.24 8.96 6.84
N LEU A 89 10.04 8.58 7.29
CA LEU A 89 9.59 8.82 8.66
C LEU A 89 10.32 8.00 9.72
N SER A 90 10.96 6.90 9.35
CA SER A 90 11.77 6.12 10.31
C SER A 90 12.93 6.91 10.91
N GLY A 91 13.37 7.98 10.25
CA GLY A 91 14.43 8.88 10.73
C GLY A 91 13.93 10.19 11.38
N TYR A 92 12.61 10.44 11.43
CA TYR A 92 12.03 11.69 11.88
C TYR A 92 10.88 11.49 12.86
N LYS A 93 10.57 12.54 13.64
CA LYS A 93 9.36 12.56 14.48
C LYS A 93 8.15 12.95 13.62
N SER A 94 7.07 12.21 13.71
CA SER A 94 5.83 12.45 12.95
C SER A 94 5.15 13.80 13.27
N ASP A 95 5.41 14.37 14.44
CA ASP A 95 4.77 15.60 14.90
C ASP A 95 5.19 16.85 14.12
N ASN A 96 6.29 16.77 13.36
CA ASN A 96 6.87 17.92 12.64
C ASN A 96 6.52 17.89 11.13
N ILE A 97 5.49 17.15 10.72
CA ILE A 97 5.07 17.07 9.32
C ILE A 97 4.13 18.22 9.00
N SER A 98 4.56 19.12 8.12
CA SER A 98 3.71 20.15 7.53
C SER A 98 2.82 19.58 6.44
N LYS A 99 3.41 18.78 5.53
CA LYS A 99 2.68 18.20 4.39
C LYS A 99 3.27 16.85 3.98
N MET A 100 2.40 15.96 3.57
CA MET A 100 2.75 14.68 2.95
C MET A 100 2.25 14.67 1.50
N ILE A 101 3.10 14.31 0.55
CA ILE A 101 2.76 14.28 -0.87
C ILE A 101 2.89 12.85 -1.38
N ILE A 102 1.79 12.31 -1.87
CA ILE A 102 1.72 11.00 -2.52
C ILE A 102 1.70 11.22 -4.03
N THR A 103 2.56 10.54 -4.77
CA THR A 103 2.58 10.67 -6.22
C THR A 103 1.65 9.67 -6.91
N ALA A 104 1.21 9.98 -8.09
CA ALA A 104 0.37 9.13 -8.94
C ALA A 104 0.91 9.12 -10.37
N SER A 105 0.93 7.97 -11.04
CA SER A 105 1.25 7.91 -12.47
C SER A 105 0.23 8.66 -13.35
N GLY A 106 -0.99 8.78 -12.85
CA GLY A 106 -2.14 9.34 -13.59
C GLY A 106 -2.91 8.30 -14.40
N GLY A 107 -2.43 7.05 -14.43
CA GLY A 107 -3.09 5.94 -15.12
C GLY A 107 -3.12 6.09 -16.66
N PRO A 108 -3.78 5.14 -17.36
CA PRO A 108 -3.83 5.11 -18.83
C PRO A 108 -4.66 6.24 -19.45
N PHE A 109 -5.57 6.84 -18.69
CA PHE A 109 -6.50 7.86 -19.22
C PHE A 109 -6.07 9.30 -18.91
N ARG A 110 -4.84 9.47 -18.46
CA ARG A 110 -4.28 10.80 -18.22
C ARG A 110 -4.34 11.67 -19.48
N GLY A 111 -4.93 12.85 -19.37
CA GLY A 111 -5.10 13.77 -20.50
C GLY A 111 -6.34 13.51 -21.37
N TYR A 112 -7.14 12.48 -21.06
CA TYR A 112 -8.40 12.25 -21.78
C TYR A 112 -9.43 13.33 -21.44
N SER A 113 -10.20 13.74 -22.45
CA SER A 113 -11.40 14.55 -22.22
C SER A 113 -12.53 13.71 -21.62
N ILE A 114 -13.47 14.34 -20.92
CA ILE A 114 -14.66 13.66 -20.40
C ILE A 114 -15.41 12.91 -21.52
N LYS A 115 -15.47 13.50 -22.72
CA LYS A 115 -16.09 12.86 -23.89
C LYS A 115 -15.36 11.59 -24.31
N SER A 116 -14.03 11.58 -24.27
CA SER A 116 -13.24 10.40 -24.59
C SER A 116 -13.39 9.29 -23.57
N LEU A 117 -13.56 9.63 -22.28
CA LEU A 117 -13.75 8.66 -21.20
C LEU A 117 -15.05 7.85 -21.33
N ASN A 118 -16.08 8.39 -21.99
CA ASN A 118 -17.34 7.66 -22.19
C ASN A 118 -17.22 6.41 -23.07
N ASN A 119 -16.13 6.29 -23.84
CA ASN A 119 -15.94 5.21 -24.79
C ASN A 119 -14.77 4.27 -24.45
N VAL A 120 -14.19 4.40 -23.25
CA VAL A 120 -13.08 3.54 -22.83
C VAL A 120 -13.53 2.12 -22.53
N SER A 121 -12.72 1.16 -22.87
CA SER A 121 -12.97 -0.26 -22.67
C SER A 121 -12.28 -0.80 -21.40
N PRO A 122 -12.73 -1.93 -20.84
CA PRO A 122 -12.02 -2.61 -19.75
C PRO A 122 -10.58 -3.00 -20.12
N ALA A 123 -10.32 -3.33 -21.37
CA ALA A 123 -8.97 -3.65 -21.85
C ALA A 123 -8.03 -2.45 -21.73
N GLU A 124 -8.49 -1.26 -22.17
CA GLU A 124 -7.72 -0.02 -22.03
C GLU A 124 -7.51 0.35 -20.57
N ALA A 125 -8.51 0.17 -19.70
CA ALA A 125 -8.39 0.45 -18.27
C ALA A 125 -7.36 -0.44 -17.57
N THR A 126 -7.09 -1.64 -18.09
CA THR A 126 -6.09 -2.56 -17.53
C THR A 126 -4.69 -2.43 -18.17
N ALA A 127 -4.54 -1.61 -19.22
CA ALA A 127 -3.27 -1.36 -19.91
C ALA A 127 -2.53 -0.18 -19.25
N HIS A 128 -1.86 -0.44 -18.10
CA HIS A 128 -1.13 0.62 -17.40
C HIS A 128 0.18 0.99 -18.14
N PRO A 129 0.48 2.31 -18.34
CA PRO A 129 1.61 2.73 -19.20
C PRO A 129 3.00 2.48 -18.58
N VAL A 130 3.11 2.33 -17.25
CA VAL A 130 4.40 2.24 -16.54
C VAL A 130 4.54 0.93 -15.78
N TRP A 131 3.47 0.48 -15.10
CA TRP A 131 3.49 -0.66 -14.21
C TRP A 131 2.84 -1.89 -14.84
N ASP A 132 3.50 -3.06 -14.69
CA ASP A 132 2.87 -4.36 -14.94
C ASP A 132 2.19 -4.84 -13.65
N MET A 133 0.87 -4.78 -13.61
CA MET A 133 0.08 -4.98 -12.40
C MET A 133 -1.13 -5.88 -12.65
N GLY A 134 -1.68 -6.41 -11.55
CA GLY A 134 -2.95 -7.14 -11.58
C GLY A 134 -4.12 -6.25 -12.07
N LYS A 135 -5.17 -6.89 -12.60
CA LYS A 135 -6.33 -6.19 -13.20
C LYS A 135 -7.01 -5.21 -12.24
N LYS A 136 -7.21 -5.59 -10.98
CA LYS A 136 -7.90 -4.76 -9.97
C LYS A 136 -7.17 -3.43 -9.78
N ILE A 137 -5.89 -3.47 -9.44
CA ILE A 137 -5.10 -2.26 -9.19
C ILE A 137 -4.90 -1.41 -10.46
N SER A 138 -4.86 -2.04 -11.65
CA SER A 138 -4.82 -1.31 -12.92
C SER A 138 -6.08 -0.48 -13.14
N VAL A 139 -7.26 -1.04 -12.86
CA VAL A 139 -8.54 -0.29 -12.92
C VAL A 139 -8.58 0.80 -11.84
N ASP A 140 -8.11 0.53 -10.64
CA ASP A 140 -8.00 1.54 -9.58
C ASP A 140 -7.10 2.71 -10.01
N SER A 141 -5.99 2.42 -10.69
CA SER A 141 -5.10 3.44 -11.24
C SER A 141 -5.79 4.24 -12.36
N ALA A 142 -6.47 3.56 -13.28
CA ALA A 142 -7.18 4.18 -14.40
C ALA A 142 -8.27 5.16 -13.94
N THR A 143 -8.91 4.88 -12.81
CA THR A 143 -9.97 5.70 -12.21
C THR A 143 -9.47 6.69 -11.16
N LEU A 144 -8.18 6.67 -10.84
CA LEU A 144 -7.55 7.35 -9.69
C LEU A 144 -8.07 6.87 -8.32
N MET A 145 -8.90 5.82 -8.28
CA MET A 145 -9.38 5.24 -7.02
C MET A 145 -8.22 4.69 -6.19
N ASN A 146 -7.17 4.16 -6.83
CA ASN A 146 -5.97 3.72 -6.12
C ASN A 146 -5.41 4.83 -5.21
N LYS A 147 -5.39 6.05 -5.70
CA LYS A 147 -4.89 7.19 -4.92
C LYS A 147 -5.85 7.62 -3.81
N GLY A 148 -7.16 7.42 -4.01
CA GLY A 148 -8.15 7.57 -2.95
C GLY A 148 -7.97 6.54 -1.82
N LEU A 149 -7.73 5.27 -2.17
CA LEU A 149 -7.43 4.21 -1.21
C LEU A 149 -6.13 4.50 -0.45
N GLU A 150 -5.10 4.94 -1.15
CA GLU A 150 -3.81 5.28 -0.58
C GLU A 150 -3.87 6.49 0.35
N LEU A 151 -4.69 7.49 0.05
CA LEU A 151 -4.93 8.62 0.96
C LEU A 151 -5.51 8.14 2.29
N ILE A 152 -6.53 7.27 2.24
CA ILE A 152 -7.14 6.70 3.45
C ILE A 152 -6.14 5.84 4.22
N GLU A 153 -5.36 5.03 3.52
CA GLU A 153 -4.30 4.22 4.10
C GLU A 153 -3.25 5.09 4.82
N ALA A 154 -2.79 6.17 4.19
CA ALA A 154 -1.82 7.10 4.77
C ALA A 154 -2.33 7.76 6.05
N VAL A 155 -3.61 8.18 6.06
CA VAL A 155 -4.25 8.76 7.26
C VAL A 155 -4.13 7.81 8.44
N TYR A 156 -4.44 6.52 8.26
CA TYR A 156 -4.36 5.54 9.32
C TYR A 156 -2.93 5.16 9.67
N LEU A 157 -2.13 4.83 8.67
CA LEU A 157 -0.78 4.28 8.85
C LEU A 157 0.17 5.28 9.52
N PHE A 158 0.09 6.55 9.12
CA PHE A 158 0.98 7.61 9.62
C PHE A 158 0.32 8.51 10.67
N ASN A 159 -0.94 8.26 11.01
CA ASN A 159 -1.73 9.08 11.94
C ASN A 159 -1.65 10.58 11.59
N ILE A 160 -1.82 10.91 10.30
CA ILE A 160 -1.76 12.27 9.77
C ILE A 160 -3.14 12.74 9.34
N SER A 161 -3.43 14.03 9.55
CA SER A 161 -4.69 14.63 9.10
C SER A 161 -4.79 14.64 7.57
N PRO A 162 -5.95 14.30 6.99
CA PRO A 162 -6.13 14.25 5.54
C PRO A 162 -5.85 15.61 4.86
N GLU A 163 -6.03 16.73 5.55
CA GLU A 163 -5.74 18.08 5.03
C GLU A 163 -4.24 18.31 4.78
N LYS A 164 -3.38 17.55 5.44
CA LYS A 164 -1.93 17.57 5.23
C LYS A 164 -1.48 16.69 4.09
N ILE A 165 -2.37 15.87 3.50
CA ILE A 165 -2.01 14.94 2.43
C ILE A 165 -2.38 15.54 1.07
N ASN A 166 -1.39 15.70 0.21
CA ASN A 166 -1.58 16.14 -1.17
C ASN A 166 -1.27 15.00 -2.14
N ILE A 167 -1.97 14.99 -3.26
CA ILE A 167 -1.72 14.06 -4.36
C ILE A 167 -1.26 14.86 -5.57
N ILE A 168 -0.14 14.46 -6.17
CA ILE A 168 0.37 15.04 -7.42
C ILE A 168 0.54 13.97 -8.48
N VAL A 169 0.25 14.32 -9.73
CA VAL A 169 0.46 13.43 -10.86
C VAL A 169 1.90 13.57 -11.34
N HIS A 170 2.65 12.45 -11.26
CA HIS A 170 4.04 12.32 -11.68
C HIS A 170 4.15 11.12 -12.63
N PRO A 171 4.02 11.32 -13.95
CA PRO A 171 3.89 10.26 -14.93
C PRO A 171 5.08 9.29 -14.98
N GLU A 172 6.28 9.79 -14.71
CA GLU A 172 7.51 9.01 -14.75
C GLU A 172 7.61 8.01 -13.61
N SER A 173 6.83 8.21 -12.55
CA SER A 173 6.77 7.36 -11.36
C SER A 173 8.15 7.06 -10.73
N ILE A 174 9.06 8.03 -10.77
CA ILE A 174 10.40 7.96 -10.17
C ILE A 174 10.36 8.45 -8.72
N VAL A 175 9.68 9.57 -8.47
CA VAL A 175 9.41 10.06 -7.12
C VAL A 175 8.16 9.37 -6.60
N HIS A 176 8.27 8.66 -5.48
CA HIS A 176 7.13 7.91 -4.91
C HIS A 176 6.41 8.68 -3.81
N GLY A 177 7.14 9.47 -3.04
CA GLY A 177 6.55 10.28 -1.98
C GLY A 177 7.50 11.37 -1.49
N ILE A 178 6.92 12.44 -0.95
CA ILE A 178 7.66 13.60 -0.41
C ILE A 178 7.04 13.97 0.93
N ILE A 179 7.88 14.35 1.89
CA ILE A 179 7.47 14.94 3.17
C ILE A 179 8.07 16.32 3.27
N GLU A 180 7.24 17.29 3.57
CA GLU A 180 7.60 18.66 3.94
C GLU A 180 7.46 18.79 5.46
N PHE A 181 8.49 19.28 6.12
CA PHE A 181 8.52 19.49 7.56
C PHE A 181 8.21 20.93 7.94
N ASP A 182 7.87 21.17 9.21
CA ASP A 182 7.48 22.50 9.72
C ASP A 182 8.61 23.53 9.63
N ASP A 183 9.87 23.10 9.57
CA ASP A 183 11.04 23.96 9.36
C ASP A 183 11.28 24.31 7.89
N GLY A 184 10.42 23.86 6.99
CA GLY A 184 10.52 24.06 5.54
C GLY A 184 11.47 23.09 4.83
N SER A 185 12.14 22.18 5.54
CA SER A 185 12.93 21.13 4.90
C SER A 185 12.03 20.11 4.22
N MET A 186 12.55 19.41 3.20
CA MET A 186 11.83 18.39 2.45
C MET A 186 12.68 17.14 2.30
N SER A 187 12.02 15.98 2.39
CA SER A 187 12.61 14.68 2.05
C SER A 187 11.79 13.99 1.01
N ALA A 188 12.43 13.43 -0.02
CA ALA A 188 11.78 12.71 -1.11
C ALA A 188 12.42 11.34 -1.28
N GLY A 189 11.59 10.34 -1.52
CA GLY A 189 12.07 9.00 -1.87
C GLY A 189 11.93 8.75 -3.37
N LEU A 190 13.03 8.33 -3.98
CA LEU A 190 13.14 8.10 -5.40
C LEU A 190 13.60 6.67 -5.68
N SER A 191 12.93 6.00 -6.60
CA SER A 191 13.38 4.73 -7.16
C SER A 191 12.81 4.52 -8.56
N THR A 192 13.35 3.55 -9.28
CA THR A 192 12.68 3.07 -10.49
C THR A 192 11.34 2.43 -10.11
N PRO A 193 10.33 2.43 -11.01
CA PRO A 193 9.02 1.82 -10.77
C PRO A 193 9.13 0.28 -10.74
N ASN A 194 9.61 -0.25 -9.62
CA ASN A 194 9.86 -1.67 -9.42
C ASN A 194 9.55 -2.05 -7.96
N MET A 195 8.64 -3.02 -7.78
CA MET A 195 8.23 -3.48 -6.45
C MET A 195 9.34 -4.19 -5.67
N ARG A 196 10.45 -4.56 -6.29
CA ARG A 196 11.61 -5.11 -5.57
C ARG A 196 12.15 -4.12 -4.54
N THR A 197 12.11 -2.81 -4.83
CA THR A 197 12.59 -1.78 -3.91
C THR A 197 11.82 -1.81 -2.57
N PRO A 198 10.49 -1.65 -2.52
CA PRO A 198 9.76 -1.68 -1.26
C PRO A 198 9.70 -3.08 -0.62
N ILE A 199 9.82 -4.16 -1.41
CA ILE A 199 9.82 -5.53 -0.88
C ILE A 199 11.14 -5.88 -0.21
N SER A 200 12.26 -5.30 -0.65
CA SER A 200 13.59 -5.59 -0.10
C SER A 200 13.91 -4.82 1.18
N TYR A 201 13.11 -3.83 1.51
CA TYR A 201 13.23 -3.07 2.76
C TYR A 201 12.85 -3.91 3.97
#